data_107b97ccdf2e4fcce6ef20048e5f8d1b
#
_entry.id   107b97ccdf2e4fcce6ef20048e5f8d1b
#
_cell.length_a   1.000
_cell.length_b   1.000
_cell.length_c   1.000
_cell.angle_alpha   90.00
_cell.angle_beta   90.00
_cell.angle_gamma   90.00
#
_symmetry.space_group_name_H-M   'P 1'
#
loop_
_entity.id
_entity.type
_entity.pdbx_description
1 polymer ?
#
loop_
_entity_poly.entity_id
_entity_poly.type
_entity_poly.pdbx_seq_one_letter_code
_entity_poly.pdbx_strand_id
1 'polypeptide(L)'
;MRADGPTLTARVVDLTHDCEGVADVDGKRVFVPDALPGELVELKLRKRRRKLQEAELERVVEPSPDRVAPKCEYFGRCGGCALQHLAYPAQVEHKQRAVAQALSRIARVEPDEWLPAFAGEPWGYRRRARLGVKYVHGKERVLVGFRERAAPYITDMARCPVLAPPLAELIGPLAELIAGTSVRERLPQIEAAVADGVSALVLRVLDPPSAADVEAFAAFGARHDVDMYLQPGGPGTVVPIGRARTLRYSLASLGVTLEFLPTDFVQVNAQVNEQLVATAIELADVRPTDSVLDLYCGLGNFSLPFARRARELLGVEGEAGLVARAVRNAALNGVANARFVTADLAQPDWSFFREARDVVVLDPPRTGAEAAAAAMNRIAPRRIVYVSCHPATLARDAQVLVEQHGYRLRAVRVFDMFPHTHHVEALALFERS
;
A
#
# COMPACT_ATOMS: atom_id res chain seq x y z
N MET A 1 15.40 -23.17 8.87
CA MET A 1 16.73 -23.78 9.14
C MET A 1 17.26 -23.05 10.35
N ARG A 2 17.61 -23.76 11.41
CA ARG A 2 18.24 -23.16 12.61
C ARG A 2 19.67 -22.72 12.26
N ALA A 3 20.14 -21.64 12.88
CA ALA A 3 21.52 -21.20 12.79
C ALA A 3 22.40 -22.12 13.66
N ASP A 4 23.41 -22.74 13.08
CA ASP A 4 24.28 -23.73 13.73
C ASP A 4 25.71 -23.17 14.03
N GLY A 5 25.82 -21.86 14.27
CA GLY A 5 27.09 -21.19 14.55
C GLY A 5 27.25 -20.77 16.03
N PRO A 6 28.47 -20.34 16.44
CA PRO A 6 28.66 -19.71 17.74
C PRO A 6 27.83 -18.44 17.85
N THR A 7 27.40 -18.09 19.07
CA THR A 7 26.78 -16.82 19.35
C THR A 7 27.86 -15.72 19.28
N LEU A 8 27.59 -14.69 18.49
CA LEU A 8 28.46 -13.53 18.29
C LEU A 8 27.79 -12.28 18.84
N THR A 9 28.58 -11.33 19.34
CA THR A 9 28.08 -10.03 19.78
C THR A 9 28.45 -8.98 18.76
N ALA A 10 27.48 -8.17 18.32
CA ALA A 10 27.71 -7.11 17.34
C ALA A 10 26.82 -5.90 17.60
N ARG A 11 27.29 -4.71 17.18
CA ARG A 11 26.48 -3.49 17.20
C ARG A 11 25.77 -3.31 15.86
N VAL A 12 24.49 -3.04 15.94
CA VAL A 12 23.66 -2.70 14.77
C VAL A 12 23.91 -1.24 14.41
N VAL A 13 24.34 -1.00 13.17
CA VAL A 13 24.80 0.33 12.73
C VAL A 13 23.79 1.03 11.82
N ASP A 14 22.85 0.28 11.18
CA ASP A 14 21.88 0.84 10.25
C ASP A 14 20.65 -0.08 10.17
N LEU A 15 19.61 0.39 9.47
CA LEU A 15 18.41 -0.35 9.13
C LEU A 15 18.20 -0.31 7.61
N THR A 16 18.01 -1.47 6.99
CA THR A 16 17.74 -1.54 5.56
C THR A 16 16.36 -0.99 5.22
N HIS A 17 16.10 -0.72 3.93
CA HIS A 17 14.76 -0.38 3.46
C HIS A 17 13.72 -1.47 3.83
N ASP A 18 14.09 -2.73 3.82
CA ASP A 18 13.22 -3.85 4.22
C ASP A 18 13.11 -4.01 5.75
N CYS A 19 13.63 -3.05 6.52
CA CYS A 19 13.59 -3.01 7.98
C CYS A 19 14.37 -4.14 8.66
N GLU A 20 15.47 -4.60 8.06
CA GLU A 20 16.42 -5.49 8.69
C GLU A 20 17.59 -4.69 9.26
N GLY A 21 17.97 -4.96 10.52
CA GLY A 21 19.16 -4.36 11.12
C GLY A 21 20.43 -4.75 10.36
N VAL A 22 21.38 -3.83 10.25
CA VAL A 22 22.68 -4.06 9.64
C VAL A 22 23.73 -4.03 10.74
N ALA A 23 24.35 -5.17 11.04
CA ALA A 23 25.46 -5.27 11.97
C ALA A 23 26.79 -5.42 11.23
N ASP A 24 27.88 -5.00 11.86
CA ASP A 24 29.24 -5.30 11.39
C ASP A 24 29.83 -6.43 12.24
N VAL A 25 30.20 -7.52 11.56
CA VAL A 25 30.86 -8.67 12.17
C VAL A 25 32.16 -8.91 11.44
N ASP A 26 33.30 -8.68 12.07
CA ASP A 26 34.64 -8.83 11.50
C ASP A 26 34.79 -8.11 10.14
N GLY A 27 34.29 -6.87 10.03
CA GLY A 27 34.34 -6.05 8.81
C GLY A 27 33.37 -6.48 7.71
N LYS A 28 32.43 -7.36 8.01
CA LYS A 28 31.40 -7.82 7.06
C LYS A 28 30.02 -7.38 7.50
N ARG A 29 29.23 -6.87 6.56
CA ARG A 29 27.82 -6.51 6.80
C ARG A 29 26.98 -7.78 6.93
N VAL A 30 26.21 -7.84 8.01
CA VAL A 30 25.31 -8.94 8.36
C VAL A 30 23.93 -8.38 8.58
N PHE A 31 22.91 -9.00 7.96
CA PHE A 31 21.50 -8.58 8.10
C PHE A 31 20.86 -9.35 9.25
N VAL A 32 20.28 -8.60 10.17
CA VAL A 32 19.72 -9.12 11.44
C VAL A 32 18.27 -8.67 11.55
N PRO A 33 17.30 -9.50 11.13
CA PRO A 33 15.89 -9.19 11.34
C PRO A 33 15.58 -8.88 12.80
N ASP A 34 14.62 -7.95 13.02
CA ASP A 34 14.15 -7.52 14.34
C ASP A 34 15.18 -6.79 15.24
N ALA A 35 16.37 -6.51 14.73
CA ALA A 35 17.36 -5.66 15.41
C ALA A 35 17.26 -4.20 14.92
N LEU A 36 17.51 -3.25 15.84
CA LEU A 36 17.41 -1.81 15.59
C LEU A 36 18.77 -1.10 15.64
N PRO A 37 18.96 0.00 14.91
CA PRO A 37 20.18 0.79 14.96
C PRO A 37 20.54 1.22 16.39
N GLY A 38 21.83 1.17 16.71
CA GLY A 38 22.37 1.49 18.04
C GLY A 38 22.37 0.34 19.03
N GLU A 39 21.68 -0.75 18.77
CA GLU A 39 21.62 -1.90 19.67
C GLU A 39 22.92 -2.70 19.69
N LEU A 40 23.30 -3.19 20.87
CA LEU A 40 24.24 -4.29 21.01
C LEU A 40 23.44 -5.60 21.08
N VAL A 41 23.71 -6.51 20.18
CA VAL A 41 22.94 -7.76 20.05
C VAL A 41 23.80 -9.00 20.07
N GLU A 42 23.25 -10.09 20.59
CA GLU A 42 23.76 -11.43 20.38
C GLU A 42 23.04 -12.05 19.18
N LEU A 43 23.80 -12.60 18.26
CA LEU A 43 23.29 -13.15 17.02
C LEU A 43 24.00 -14.46 16.65
N LYS A 44 23.33 -15.28 15.84
CA LYS A 44 23.91 -16.46 15.20
C LYS A 44 23.87 -16.34 13.70
N LEU A 45 25.01 -16.53 13.04
CA LEU A 45 25.06 -16.50 11.59
C LEU A 45 24.29 -17.67 11.00
N ARG A 46 23.41 -17.37 10.03
CA ARG A 46 22.77 -18.38 9.18
C ARG A 46 23.74 -18.81 8.06
N LYS A 47 23.55 -20.01 7.53
CA LYS A 47 24.31 -20.42 6.33
C LYS A 47 24.13 -19.39 5.23
N ARG A 48 25.25 -18.89 4.70
CA ARG A 48 25.29 -17.86 3.66
C ARG A 48 24.47 -18.27 2.46
N ARG A 49 23.50 -17.45 2.09
CA ARG A 49 22.74 -17.59 0.85
C ARG A 49 23.20 -16.51 -0.13
N ARG A 50 23.72 -16.91 -1.30
CA ARG A 50 24.24 -16.00 -2.31
C ARG A 50 25.40 -15.12 -1.77
N LYS A 51 25.31 -13.78 -1.99
CA LYS A 51 26.33 -12.80 -1.55
C LYS A 51 26.04 -12.16 -0.20
N LEU A 52 24.84 -12.36 0.36
CA LEU A 52 24.38 -11.72 1.60
C LEU A 52 24.53 -12.67 2.77
N GLN A 53 25.03 -12.16 3.90
CA GLN A 53 25.12 -12.88 5.17
C GLN A 53 23.94 -12.47 6.05
N GLU A 54 23.09 -13.42 6.42
CA GLU A 54 21.99 -13.24 7.36
C GLU A 54 22.36 -13.81 8.72
N ALA A 55 21.76 -13.25 9.77
CA ALA A 55 21.86 -13.78 11.12
C ALA A 55 20.48 -13.89 11.76
N GLU A 56 20.39 -14.69 12.79
CA GLU A 56 19.26 -14.79 13.69
C GLU A 56 19.56 -14.00 14.96
N LEU A 57 18.67 -13.09 15.34
CA LEU A 57 18.75 -12.36 16.60
C LEU A 57 18.45 -13.30 17.75
N GLU A 58 19.42 -13.53 18.64
CA GLU A 58 19.24 -14.34 19.84
C GLU A 58 18.74 -13.48 21.03
N ARG A 59 19.39 -12.33 21.24
CA ARG A 59 19.07 -11.43 22.33
C ARG A 59 19.54 -10.01 22.06
N VAL A 60 18.77 -9.03 22.50
CA VAL A 60 19.19 -7.63 22.60
C VAL A 60 19.86 -7.44 23.97
N VAL A 61 21.16 -7.08 23.97
CA VAL A 61 21.96 -6.85 25.16
C VAL A 61 21.80 -5.42 25.67
N GLU A 62 21.95 -4.45 24.75
CA GLU A 62 21.72 -3.03 25.00
C GLU A 62 20.64 -2.58 24.00
N PRO A 63 19.43 -2.25 24.45
CA PRO A 63 18.36 -1.81 23.56
C PRO A 63 18.58 -0.39 23.03
N SER A 64 18.06 -0.13 21.84
CA SER A 64 17.89 1.22 21.31
C SER A 64 16.91 2.02 22.20
N PRO A 65 17.11 3.34 22.41
CA PRO A 65 16.12 4.19 23.08
C PRO A 65 14.77 4.21 22.37
N ASP A 66 14.74 3.92 21.07
CA ASP A 66 13.53 3.87 20.26
C ASP A 66 12.87 2.48 20.25
N ARG A 67 13.43 1.49 20.95
CA ARG A 67 12.79 0.18 21.05
C ARG A 67 11.58 0.21 21.96
N VAL A 68 10.45 -0.28 21.45
CA VAL A 68 9.19 -0.40 22.20
C VAL A 68 8.67 -1.84 22.17
N ALA A 69 7.81 -2.18 23.12
CA ALA A 69 7.10 -3.46 23.10
C ALA A 69 6.03 -3.44 21.98
N PRO A 70 6.03 -4.43 21.07
CA PRO A 70 4.99 -4.54 20.05
C PRO A 70 3.60 -4.72 20.66
N LYS A 71 2.61 -3.97 20.17
CA LYS A 71 1.22 -4.08 20.63
C LYS A 71 0.55 -5.38 20.16
N CYS A 72 0.96 -5.92 19.00
CA CYS A 72 0.39 -7.11 18.43
C CYS A 72 1.12 -8.36 18.94
N GLU A 73 0.39 -9.29 19.54
CA GLU A 73 0.91 -10.57 20.02
C GLU A 73 1.47 -11.48 18.92
N TYR A 74 1.09 -11.24 17.66
CA TYR A 74 1.56 -11.99 16.48
C TYR A 74 2.77 -11.35 15.80
N PHE A 75 3.27 -10.24 16.31
CA PHE A 75 4.46 -9.58 15.76
C PHE A 75 5.67 -10.53 15.80
N GLY A 76 6.53 -10.45 14.79
CA GLY A 76 7.67 -11.35 14.60
C GLY A 76 7.31 -12.66 13.88
N ARG A 77 6.09 -13.17 14.04
CA ARG A 77 5.58 -14.35 13.33
C ARG A 77 4.77 -13.96 12.09
N CYS A 78 3.78 -13.09 12.27
CA CYS A 78 2.96 -12.56 11.17
C CYS A 78 3.80 -11.68 10.24
N GLY A 79 3.70 -11.89 8.92
CA GLY A 79 4.40 -11.10 7.89
C GLY A 79 3.74 -9.77 7.56
N GLY A 80 2.65 -9.40 8.24
CA GLY A 80 1.92 -8.16 7.96
C GLY A 80 2.58 -6.88 8.49
N CYS A 81 3.48 -7.00 9.48
CA CYS A 81 4.19 -5.87 10.10
C CYS A 81 5.68 -6.19 10.28
N ALA A 82 6.53 -5.16 10.13
CA ALA A 82 7.97 -5.28 10.27
C ALA A 82 8.57 -4.37 11.35
N LEU A 83 7.86 -3.32 11.79
CA LEU A 83 8.42 -2.24 12.61
C LEU A 83 7.68 -1.98 13.94
N GLN A 84 6.79 -2.86 14.42
CA GLN A 84 6.08 -2.59 15.67
C GLN A 84 6.98 -2.48 16.91
N HIS A 85 8.21 -2.97 16.85
CA HIS A 85 9.22 -2.87 17.90
C HIS A 85 10.02 -1.56 17.87
N LEU A 86 9.80 -0.70 16.87
CA LEU A 86 10.39 0.64 16.73
C LEU A 86 9.32 1.68 17.09
N ALA A 87 9.68 2.70 17.88
CA ALA A 87 8.79 3.81 18.21
C ALA A 87 8.26 4.50 16.96
N TYR A 88 6.97 4.88 16.97
CA TYR A 88 6.28 5.33 15.75
C TYR A 88 6.93 6.56 15.09
N PRO A 89 7.38 7.61 15.82
CA PRO A 89 8.13 8.70 15.20
C PRO A 89 9.39 8.24 14.48
N ALA A 90 10.14 7.31 15.07
CA ALA A 90 11.36 6.76 14.48
C ALA A 90 11.07 5.90 13.22
N GLN A 91 9.89 5.25 13.14
CA GLN A 91 9.46 4.59 11.90
C GLN A 91 9.29 5.58 10.75
N VAL A 92 8.65 6.73 11.01
CA VAL A 92 8.43 7.79 10.02
C VAL A 92 9.75 8.39 9.55
N GLU A 93 10.65 8.67 10.49
CA GLU A 93 12.00 9.16 10.20
C GLU A 93 12.82 8.17 9.36
N HIS A 94 12.76 6.87 9.69
CA HIS A 94 13.38 5.83 8.90
C HIS A 94 12.87 5.82 7.45
N LYS A 95 11.56 5.93 7.24
CA LYS A 95 10.94 5.97 5.92
C LYS A 95 11.37 7.20 5.12
N GLN A 96 11.44 8.37 5.75
CA GLN A 96 11.95 9.58 5.11
C GLN A 96 13.42 9.43 4.70
N ARG A 97 14.23 8.85 5.58
CA ARG A 97 15.64 8.54 5.30
C ARG A 97 15.80 7.59 4.12
N ALA A 98 14.95 6.57 4.00
CA ALA A 98 14.99 5.63 2.88
C ALA A 98 14.71 6.32 1.53
N VAL A 99 13.75 7.25 1.47
CA VAL A 99 13.48 8.06 0.27
C VAL A 99 14.67 8.96 -0.05
N ALA A 100 15.21 9.67 0.95
CA ALA A 100 16.35 10.55 0.77
C ALA A 100 17.59 9.80 0.24
N GLN A 101 17.89 8.62 0.81
CA GLN A 101 18.99 7.78 0.34
C GLN A 101 18.78 7.29 -1.10
N ALA A 102 17.56 6.94 -1.48
CA ALA A 102 17.28 6.53 -2.86
C ALA A 102 17.48 7.68 -3.84
N LEU A 103 16.95 8.86 -3.56
CA LEU A 103 17.11 10.05 -4.39
C LEU A 103 18.60 10.45 -4.53
N SER A 104 19.34 10.49 -3.43
CA SER A 104 20.77 10.85 -3.44
C SER A 104 21.65 9.82 -4.16
N ARG A 105 21.45 8.51 -3.90
CA ARG A 105 22.35 7.46 -4.41
C ARG A 105 22.02 7.03 -5.84
N ILE A 106 20.74 6.97 -6.21
CA ILE A 106 20.28 6.49 -7.52
C ILE A 106 20.12 7.66 -8.48
N ALA A 107 19.29 8.65 -8.12
CA ALA A 107 19.01 9.81 -8.96
C ALA A 107 20.13 10.86 -8.93
N ARG A 108 20.93 10.89 -7.85
CA ARG A 108 21.90 11.96 -7.58
C ARG A 108 21.24 13.34 -7.56
N VAL A 109 20.01 13.38 -7.07
CA VAL A 109 19.18 14.59 -6.99
C VAL A 109 18.74 14.76 -5.54
N GLU A 110 18.72 16.02 -5.10
CA GLU A 110 18.11 16.41 -3.83
C GLU A 110 16.98 17.40 -4.09
N PRO A 111 15.89 17.34 -3.33
CA PRO A 111 14.83 18.33 -3.45
C PRO A 111 15.29 19.68 -2.88
N ASP A 112 14.73 20.76 -3.41
CA ASP A 112 14.96 22.09 -2.83
C ASP A 112 14.40 22.16 -1.39
N GLU A 113 13.31 21.43 -1.13
CA GLU A 113 12.66 21.41 0.17
C GLU A 113 12.18 19.98 0.55
N TRP A 114 12.47 19.58 1.79
CA TRP A 114 11.83 18.45 2.44
C TRP A 114 10.66 18.95 3.27
N LEU A 115 9.44 18.66 2.84
CA LEU A 115 8.25 18.97 3.65
C LEU A 115 8.17 18.00 4.83
N PRO A 116 7.62 18.45 5.99
CA PRO A 116 7.41 17.57 7.14
C PRO A 116 6.61 16.32 6.75
N ALA A 117 7.09 15.14 7.13
CA ALA A 117 6.40 13.89 6.86
C ALA A 117 5.00 13.90 7.49
N PHE A 118 4.02 13.31 6.82
CA PHE A 118 2.69 13.14 7.36
C PHE A 118 2.50 11.73 7.91
N ALA A 119 2.14 11.64 9.17
CA ALA A 119 1.82 10.41 9.87
C ALA A 119 0.40 10.51 10.44
N GLY A 120 -0.41 9.51 10.15
CA GLY A 120 -1.76 9.37 10.70
C GLY A 120 -1.79 8.49 11.94
N GLU A 121 -3.00 8.07 12.33
CA GLU A 121 -3.18 7.09 13.39
C GLU A 121 -2.54 5.75 13.01
N PRO A 122 -1.63 5.19 13.83
CA PRO A 122 -0.89 3.98 13.47
C PRO A 122 -1.69 2.68 13.62
N TRP A 123 -2.87 2.72 14.22
CA TRP A 123 -3.71 1.56 14.50
C TRP A 123 -5.12 1.72 13.93
N GLY A 124 -5.75 0.60 13.57
CA GLY A 124 -7.11 0.62 13.04
C GLY A 124 -7.28 1.35 11.72
N TYR A 125 -6.18 1.62 11.02
CA TYR A 125 -6.20 2.43 9.80
C TYR A 125 -6.53 1.65 8.54
N ARG A 126 -6.20 0.34 8.51
CA ARG A 126 -6.17 -0.46 7.29
C ARG A 126 -7.56 -0.91 6.86
N ARG A 127 -8.10 -0.24 5.84
CA ARG A 127 -9.42 -0.49 5.27
C ARG A 127 -9.47 -1.59 4.22
N ARG A 128 -8.32 -2.10 3.75
CA ARG A 128 -8.25 -3.18 2.74
C ARG A 128 -7.32 -4.29 3.22
N ALA A 129 -7.79 -5.52 3.12
CA ALA A 129 -6.97 -6.67 3.46
C ALA A 129 -7.28 -7.87 2.55
N ARG A 130 -6.27 -8.67 2.33
CA ARG A 130 -6.38 -9.99 1.72
C ARG A 130 -5.90 -11.00 2.75
N LEU A 131 -6.84 -11.74 3.32
CA LEU A 131 -6.60 -12.77 4.33
C LEU A 131 -6.48 -14.12 3.65
N GLY A 132 -5.45 -14.88 3.98
CA GLY A 132 -5.36 -16.27 3.59
C GLY A 132 -6.24 -17.14 4.48
N VAL A 133 -6.78 -18.21 3.91
CA VAL A 133 -7.57 -19.21 4.63
C VAL A 133 -6.98 -20.58 4.38
N LYS A 134 -6.86 -21.39 5.43
CA LYS A 134 -6.34 -22.76 5.32
C LYS A 134 -6.97 -23.68 6.37
N TYR A 135 -7.57 -24.77 5.91
CA TYR A 135 -7.87 -25.90 6.80
C TYR A 135 -6.57 -26.66 7.09
N VAL A 136 -6.25 -26.86 8.36
CA VAL A 136 -5.04 -27.54 8.83
C VAL A 136 -5.45 -28.89 9.41
N HIS A 137 -5.27 -29.97 8.65
CA HIS A 137 -5.68 -31.33 9.05
C HIS A 137 -5.08 -31.75 10.40
N GLY A 138 -3.79 -31.47 10.64
CA GLY A 138 -3.13 -31.83 11.91
C GLY A 138 -3.64 -31.08 13.14
N LYS A 139 -4.41 -29.99 12.95
CA LYS A 139 -5.06 -29.21 14.02
C LYS A 139 -6.59 -29.31 13.97
N GLU A 140 -7.14 -29.98 12.97
CA GLU A 140 -8.57 -30.09 12.68
C GLU A 140 -9.34 -28.76 12.71
N ARG A 141 -8.67 -27.68 12.24
CA ARG A 141 -9.26 -26.32 12.29
C ARG A 141 -8.90 -25.47 11.07
N VAL A 142 -9.76 -24.50 10.81
CA VAL A 142 -9.50 -23.45 9.82
C VAL A 142 -8.68 -22.34 10.45
N LEU A 143 -7.66 -21.88 9.75
CA LEU A 143 -6.92 -20.65 10.06
C LEU A 143 -7.30 -19.58 9.06
N VAL A 144 -7.58 -18.38 9.55
CA VAL A 144 -7.78 -17.17 8.77
C VAL A 144 -6.76 -16.12 9.24
N GLY A 145 -6.09 -15.44 8.31
CA GLY A 145 -5.12 -14.42 8.71
C GLY A 145 -4.11 -14.09 7.62
N PHE A 146 -3.06 -13.39 8.00
CA PHE A 146 -1.94 -13.07 7.12
C PHE A 146 -0.93 -14.23 7.09
N ARG A 147 -0.11 -14.27 6.04
CA ARG A 147 0.99 -15.23 5.94
C ARG A 147 2.06 -14.95 7.00
N GLU A 148 2.73 -15.99 7.45
CA GLU A 148 3.91 -15.87 8.31
C GLU A 148 5.08 -15.23 7.52
N ARG A 149 5.98 -14.54 8.24
CA ARG A 149 7.06 -13.73 7.65
C ARG A 149 7.98 -14.54 6.72
N ALA A 150 8.38 -15.70 7.10
CA ALA A 150 9.35 -16.52 6.34
C ALA A 150 8.81 -17.89 5.93
N ALA A 151 7.49 -18.08 5.95
CA ALA A 151 6.85 -19.36 5.69
C ALA A 151 5.57 -19.20 4.86
N PRO A 152 5.18 -20.21 4.09
CA PRO A 152 3.94 -20.17 3.31
C PRO A 152 2.69 -20.40 4.17
N TYR A 153 2.84 -20.50 5.48
CA TYR A 153 1.75 -20.78 6.42
C TYR A 153 0.90 -19.55 6.70
N ILE A 154 -0.34 -19.78 7.13
CA ILE A 154 -1.21 -18.71 7.66
C ILE A 154 -0.96 -18.61 9.15
N THR A 155 -0.74 -17.38 9.62
CA THR A 155 -0.59 -17.09 11.04
C THR A 155 -1.87 -17.45 11.77
N ASP A 156 -1.74 -18.24 12.83
CA ASP A 156 -2.84 -18.61 13.74
C ASP A 156 -3.15 -17.38 14.60
N MET A 157 -4.18 -16.62 14.21
CA MET A 157 -4.52 -15.35 14.81
C MET A 157 -6.03 -15.18 14.93
N ALA A 158 -6.48 -14.49 15.99
CA ALA A 158 -7.90 -14.21 16.23
C ALA A 158 -8.29 -12.78 15.87
N ARG A 159 -7.34 -11.84 15.88
CA ARG A 159 -7.57 -10.41 15.63
C ARG A 159 -6.34 -9.74 15.03
N CYS A 160 -6.53 -8.55 14.46
CA CYS A 160 -5.43 -7.73 13.94
C CYS A 160 -5.65 -6.25 14.27
N PRO A 161 -4.85 -5.64 15.17
CA PRO A 161 -5.05 -4.26 15.60
C PRO A 161 -4.76 -3.19 14.53
N VAL A 162 -4.19 -3.60 13.39
CA VAL A 162 -3.91 -2.70 12.25
C VAL A 162 -5.14 -2.55 11.35
N LEU A 163 -6.00 -3.59 11.28
CA LEU A 163 -7.23 -3.54 10.48
C LEU A 163 -8.24 -2.56 11.07
N ALA A 164 -8.94 -1.85 10.19
CA ALA A 164 -10.04 -0.97 10.58
C ALA A 164 -11.22 -1.78 11.14
N PRO A 165 -11.95 -1.26 12.14
CA PRO A 165 -13.20 -1.87 12.59
C PRO A 165 -14.23 -1.99 11.44
N PRO A 166 -15.07 -3.04 11.40
CA PRO A 166 -15.11 -4.16 12.33
C PRO A 166 -14.11 -5.29 12.00
N LEU A 167 -13.36 -5.19 10.89
CA LEU A 167 -12.49 -6.26 10.38
C LEU A 167 -11.45 -6.75 11.41
N ALA A 168 -11.00 -5.85 12.29
CA ALA A 168 -9.99 -6.15 13.31
C ALA A 168 -10.36 -7.39 14.16
N GLU A 169 -11.64 -7.53 14.49
CA GLU A 169 -12.16 -8.55 15.40
C GLU A 169 -12.86 -9.71 14.66
N LEU A 170 -12.97 -9.66 13.33
CA LEU A 170 -13.69 -10.68 12.56
C LEU A 170 -12.84 -11.90 12.17
N ILE A 171 -11.53 -11.88 12.39
CA ILE A 171 -10.65 -12.98 11.94
C ILE A 171 -11.00 -14.29 12.61
N GLY A 172 -11.15 -14.32 13.94
CA GLY A 172 -11.58 -15.49 14.70
C GLY A 172 -12.97 -15.98 14.30
N PRO A 173 -14.00 -15.12 14.36
CA PRO A 173 -15.35 -15.46 13.91
C PRO A 173 -15.43 -15.99 12.47
N LEU A 174 -14.60 -15.48 11.53
CA LEU A 174 -14.51 -15.99 10.16
C LEU A 174 -13.92 -17.40 10.11
N ALA A 175 -12.92 -17.69 10.94
CA ALA A 175 -12.35 -19.03 11.01
C ALA A 175 -13.38 -20.06 11.52
N GLU A 176 -14.17 -19.70 12.53
CA GLU A 176 -15.26 -20.52 13.07
C GLU A 176 -16.38 -20.75 12.04
N LEU A 177 -16.82 -19.67 11.36
CA LEU A 177 -17.81 -19.75 10.28
C LEU A 177 -17.37 -20.74 9.21
N ILE A 178 -16.17 -20.56 8.66
CA ILE A 178 -15.68 -21.36 7.54
C ILE A 178 -15.47 -22.83 7.97
N ALA A 179 -15.04 -23.08 9.20
CA ALA A 179 -14.86 -24.44 9.72
C ALA A 179 -16.15 -25.27 9.66
N GLY A 180 -17.32 -24.63 9.81
CA GLY A 180 -18.66 -25.26 9.73
C GLY A 180 -19.18 -25.51 8.32
N THR A 181 -18.45 -25.08 7.26
CA THR A 181 -18.92 -25.14 5.87
C THR A 181 -18.38 -26.37 5.12
N SER A 182 -19.09 -26.77 4.07
CA SER A 182 -18.66 -27.84 3.15
C SER A 182 -17.42 -27.40 2.33
N VAL A 183 -17.21 -26.09 2.15
CA VAL A 183 -16.10 -25.51 1.36
C VAL A 183 -14.88 -25.13 2.20
N ARG A 184 -14.78 -25.52 3.46
CA ARG A 184 -13.69 -25.16 4.39
C ARG A 184 -12.28 -25.45 3.86
N GLU A 185 -12.10 -26.45 3.02
CA GLU A 185 -10.83 -26.81 2.38
C GLU A 185 -10.65 -26.15 1.01
N ARG A 186 -11.73 -25.58 0.46
CA ARG A 186 -11.82 -25.03 -0.88
C ARG A 186 -12.09 -23.51 -0.91
N LEU A 187 -11.85 -22.83 0.21
CA LEU A 187 -11.94 -21.37 0.37
C LEU A 187 -10.55 -20.83 0.76
N PRO A 188 -9.68 -20.51 -0.22
CA PRO A 188 -8.28 -20.16 0.06
C PRO A 188 -8.07 -18.71 0.52
N GLN A 189 -9.05 -17.80 0.33
CA GLN A 189 -8.82 -16.37 0.51
C GLN A 189 -10.12 -15.63 0.83
N ILE A 190 -9.98 -14.58 1.62
CA ILE A 190 -11.00 -13.54 1.86
C ILE A 190 -10.42 -12.20 1.51
N GLU A 191 -11.09 -11.43 0.65
CA GLU A 191 -10.79 -10.01 0.48
C GLU A 191 -11.76 -9.20 1.34
N ALA A 192 -11.22 -8.23 2.06
CA ALA A 192 -11.97 -7.39 2.96
C ALA A 192 -11.83 -5.92 2.57
N ALA A 193 -12.94 -5.18 2.60
CA ALA A 193 -12.98 -3.76 2.34
C ALA A 193 -13.85 -3.05 3.39
N VAL A 194 -13.35 -1.93 3.91
CA VAL A 194 -14.11 -1.01 4.78
C VAL A 194 -14.32 0.29 4.04
N ALA A 195 -15.58 0.59 3.79
CA ALA A 195 -16.07 1.84 3.23
C ALA A 195 -16.62 2.76 4.33
N ASP A 196 -17.11 3.93 3.97
CA ASP A 196 -17.76 4.82 4.94
C ASP A 196 -19.12 4.20 5.36
N GLY A 197 -19.16 3.69 6.59
CA GLY A 197 -20.34 3.05 7.18
C GLY A 197 -20.70 1.67 6.64
N VAL A 198 -19.91 1.08 5.75
CA VAL A 198 -20.16 -0.26 5.19
C VAL A 198 -18.87 -1.07 5.13
N SER A 199 -18.95 -2.35 5.48
CA SER A 199 -17.85 -3.29 5.30
C SER A 199 -18.27 -4.44 4.38
N ALA A 200 -17.34 -4.96 3.59
CA ALA A 200 -17.58 -6.04 2.65
C ALA A 200 -16.51 -7.13 2.76
N LEU A 201 -16.94 -8.39 2.65
CA LEU A 201 -16.09 -9.56 2.64
C LEU A 201 -16.36 -10.38 1.37
N VAL A 202 -15.33 -10.60 0.56
CA VAL A 202 -15.42 -11.43 -0.65
C VAL A 202 -14.74 -12.77 -0.36
N LEU A 203 -15.52 -13.82 -0.36
CA LEU A 203 -15.07 -15.19 -0.13
C LEU A 203 -14.69 -15.81 -1.48
N ARG A 204 -13.40 -16.04 -1.71
CA ARG A 204 -12.94 -16.78 -2.87
C ARG A 204 -13.18 -18.27 -2.65
N VAL A 205 -14.04 -18.85 -3.46
CA VAL A 205 -14.37 -20.30 -3.39
C VAL A 205 -13.88 -20.98 -4.66
N LEU A 206 -13.33 -22.19 -4.53
CA LEU A 206 -12.86 -23.01 -5.64
C LEU A 206 -13.90 -24.04 -6.07
N ASP A 207 -14.83 -24.36 -5.18
CA ASP A 207 -15.99 -25.23 -5.44
C ASP A 207 -17.27 -24.48 -5.02
N PRO A 208 -18.43 -24.77 -5.63
CA PRO A 208 -19.69 -24.17 -5.23
C PRO A 208 -20.05 -24.51 -3.77
N PRO A 209 -20.36 -23.52 -2.92
CA PRO A 209 -20.86 -23.78 -1.59
C PRO A 209 -22.28 -24.39 -1.64
N SER A 210 -22.63 -25.18 -0.63
CA SER A 210 -23.98 -25.68 -0.47
C SER A 210 -24.99 -24.57 -0.13
N ALA A 211 -26.28 -24.83 -0.28
CA ALA A 211 -27.33 -23.90 0.15
C ALA A 211 -27.20 -23.52 1.64
N ALA A 212 -26.90 -24.50 2.49
CA ALA A 212 -26.67 -24.26 3.92
C ALA A 212 -25.45 -23.38 4.20
N ASP A 213 -24.37 -23.51 3.40
CA ASP A 213 -23.20 -22.63 3.52
C ASP A 213 -23.56 -21.18 3.15
N VAL A 214 -24.34 -20.99 2.06
CA VAL A 214 -24.79 -19.66 1.63
C VAL A 214 -25.67 -19.01 2.70
N GLU A 215 -26.56 -19.77 3.34
CA GLU A 215 -27.38 -19.30 4.47
C GLU A 215 -26.50 -18.91 5.67
N ALA A 216 -25.48 -19.71 5.99
CA ALA A 216 -24.55 -19.44 7.08
C ALA A 216 -23.75 -18.15 6.80
N PHE A 217 -23.29 -17.93 5.57
CA PHE A 217 -22.61 -16.71 5.17
C PHE A 217 -23.54 -15.49 5.26
N ALA A 218 -24.80 -15.61 4.80
CA ALA A 218 -25.78 -14.54 4.91
C ALA A 218 -26.09 -14.19 6.38
N ALA A 219 -26.27 -15.20 7.24
CA ALA A 219 -26.51 -15.02 8.67
C ALA A 219 -25.32 -14.35 9.37
N PHE A 220 -24.09 -14.72 9.01
CA PHE A 220 -22.88 -14.06 9.50
C PHE A 220 -22.86 -12.59 9.10
N GLY A 221 -23.12 -12.28 7.82
CA GLY A 221 -23.18 -10.92 7.31
C GLY A 221 -24.20 -10.06 8.06
N ALA A 222 -25.39 -10.60 8.34
CA ALA A 222 -26.43 -9.92 9.10
C ALA A 222 -26.03 -9.69 10.56
N ARG A 223 -25.40 -10.67 11.23
CA ARG A 223 -24.94 -10.58 12.62
C ARG A 223 -23.87 -9.53 12.84
N HIS A 224 -22.94 -9.42 11.91
CA HIS A 224 -21.76 -8.56 12.04
C HIS A 224 -21.86 -7.26 11.24
N ASP A 225 -23.02 -6.99 10.62
CA ASP A 225 -23.26 -5.84 9.73
C ASP A 225 -22.24 -5.70 8.59
N VAL A 226 -21.84 -6.81 7.98
CA VAL A 226 -20.95 -6.86 6.83
C VAL A 226 -21.65 -7.43 5.60
N ASP A 227 -21.38 -6.86 4.43
CA ASP A 227 -21.91 -7.38 3.17
C ASP A 227 -21.02 -8.52 2.67
N MET A 228 -21.64 -9.66 2.38
CA MET A 228 -20.95 -10.89 1.99
C MET A 228 -21.03 -11.11 0.48
N TYR A 229 -19.94 -11.55 -0.11
CA TYR A 229 -19.86 -11.85 -1.53
C TYR A 229 -19.14 -13.18 -1.77
N LEU A 230 -19.50 -13.88 -2.85
CA LEU A 230 -18.77 -15.03 -3.37
C LEU A 230 -17.95 -14.62 -4.61
N GLN A 231 -16.77 -15.22 -4.74
CA GLN A 231 -15.93 -15.10 -5.94
C GLN A 231 -15.52 -16.52 -6.39
N PRO A 232 -16.29 -17.16 -7.28
CA PRO A 232 -15.97 -18.50 -7.79
C PRO A 232 -14.86 -18.52 -8.85
N GLY A 233 -14.51 -17.38 -9.44
CA GLY A 233 -13.52 -17.29 -10.51
C GLY A 233 -12.69 -16.03 -10.45
N GLY A 234 -12.50 -15.36 -11.60
CA GLY A 234 -11.79 -14.07 -11.70
C GLY A 234 -12.56 -12.90 -11.07
N PRO A 235 -11.98 -11.68 -11.07
CA PRO A 235 -12.59 -10.48 -10.45
C PRO A 235 -14.02 -10.18 -10.92
N GLY A 236 -14.32 -10.45 -12.18
CA GLY A 236 -15.67 -10.24 -12.76
C GLY A 236 -16.74 -11.23 -12.33
N THR A 237 -16.42 -12.24 -11.51
CA THR A 237 -17.36 -13.26 -11.04
C THR A 237 -17.89 -13.02 -9.63
N VAL A 238 -17.59 -11.87 -9.04
CA VAL A 238 -18.05 -11.51 -7.69
C VAL A 238 -19.55 -11.29 -7.69
N VAL A 239 -20.24 -12.06 -6.84
CA VAL A 239 -21.70 -11.98 -6.65
C VAL A 239 -22.05 -11.79 -5.18
N PRO A 240 -23.06 -10.96 -4.85
CA PRO A 240 -23.46 -10.75 -3.47
C PRO A 240 -24.19 -11.95 -2.90
N ILE A 241 -24.09 -12.12 -1.57
CA ILE A 241 -24.89 -13.03 -0.76
C ILE A 241 -25.86 -12.17 0.06
N GLY A 242 -27.11 -12.11 -0.36
CA GLY A 242 -28.13 -11.28 0.29
C GLY A 242 -27.92 -9.79 0.06
N ARG A 243 -27.72 -9.01 1.13
CA ARG A 243 -27.56 -7.55 1.08
C ARG A 243 -26.26 -7.14 0.39
N ALA A 244 -26.33 -6.11 -0.44
CA ALA A 244 -25.19 -5.51 -1.11
C ALA A 244 -25.34 -3.98 -1.15
N ARG A 245 -24.74 -3.31 -0.19
CA ARG A 245 -24.72 -1.85 -0.11
C ARG A 245 -23.63 -1.27 -1.01
N THR A 246 -23.84 -0.06 -1.49
CA THR A 246 -22.83 0.66 -2.26
C THR A 246 -21.65 1.02 -1.35
N LEU A 247 -20.45 0.61 -1.75
CA LEU A 247 -19.23 0.98 -1.04
C LEU A 247 -18.77 2.36 -1.49
N ARG A 248 -18.55 3.27 -0.53
CA ARG A 248 -18.09 4.64 -0.78
C ARG A 248 -16.99 5.01 0.19
N TYR A 249 -16.07 5.86 -0.26
CA TYR A 249 -15.21 6.62 0.63
C TYR A 249 -15.20 8.08 0.21
N SER A 250 -15.00 8.95 1.20
CA SER A 250 -15.02 10.39 1.01
C SER A 250 -13.65 11.01 1.26
N LEU A 251 -13.28 11.97 0.43
CA LEU A 251 -12.23 12.95 0.67
C LEU A 251 -12.95 14.21 1.18
N ALA A 252 -13.28 14.22 2.47
CA ALA A 252 -14.24 15.16 3.04
C ALA A 252 -13.79 16.62 2.91
N SER A 253 -12.51 16.92 3.16
CA SER A 253 -11.93 18.25 3.01
C SER A 253 -11.93 18.76 1.58
N LEU A 254 -12.02 17.84 0.59
CA LEU A 254 -12.05 18.15 -0.83
C LEU A 254 -13.46 18.06 -1.43
N GLY A 255 -14.44 17.67 -0.63
CA GLY A 255 -15.85 17.55 -1.01
C GLY A 255 -16.12 16.49 -2.08
N VAL A 256 -15.31 15.43 -2.16
CA VAL A 256 -15.41 14.37 -3.16
C VAL A 256 -15.77 13.05 -2.50
N THR A 257 -16.74 12.33 -3.10
CA THR A 257 -17.12 10.96 -2.69
C THR A 257 -16.92 10.01 -3.87
N LEU A 258 -16.28 8.88 -3.61
CA LEU A 258 -15.97 7.88 -4.63
C LEU A 258 -16.64 6.55 -4.32
N GLU A 259 -17.34 5.99 -5.31
CA GLU A 259 -17.87 4.63 -5.27
C GLU A 259 -16.82 3.63 -5.78
N PHE A 260 -16.81 2.44 -5.18
CA PHE A 260 -15.90 1.37 -5.58
C PHE A 260 -16.54 -0.01 -5.40
N LEU A 261 -16.01 -1.02 -6.07
CA LEU A 261 -16.41 -2.42 -5.90
C LEU A 261 -15.56 -3.10 -4.81
N PRO A 262 -16.07 -4.17 -4.16
CA PRO A 262 -15.36 -4.85 -3.09
C PRO A 262 -13.93 -5.32 -3.45
N THR A 263 -13.66 -5.54 -4.73
CA THR A 263 -12.35 -5.99 -5.25
C THR A 263 -11.51 -4.87 -5.86
N ASP A 264 -12.04 -3.65 -5.99
CA ASP A 264 -11.27 -2.53 -6.54
C ASP A 264 -10.11 -2.14 -5.64
N PHE A 265 -9.05 -1.64 -6.26
CA PHE A 265 -7.99 -1.00 -5.50
C PHE A 265 -8.46 0.35 -4.96
N VAL A 266 -8.28 0.55 -3.67
CA VAL A 266 -8.41 1.86 -3.00
C VAL A 266 -7.29 1.98 -1.97
N GLN A 267 -6.88 3.21 -1.67
CA GLN A 267 -5.85 3.48 -0.67
C GLN A 267 -6.27 2.94 0.71
N VAL A 268 -5.35 2.25 1.38
CA VAL A 268 -5.68 1.48 2.59
C VAL A 268 -5.90 2.34 3.83
N ASN A 269 -5.37 3.55 3.86
CA ASN A 269 -5.43 4.49 4.97
C ASN A 269 -6.15 5.77 4.53
N ALA A 270 -7.40 5.93 4.94
CA ALA A 270 -8.25 7.03 4.50
C ALA A 270 -7.71 8.40 4.90
N GLN A 271 -7.23 8.54 6.15
CA GLN A 271 -6.70 9.82 6.67
C GLN A 271 -5.46 10.25 5.87
N VAL A 272 -4.55 9.31 5.63
CA VAL A 272 -3.33 9.57 4.88
C VAL A 272 -3.63 9.84 3.41
N ASN A 273 -4.58 9.12 2.81
CA ASN A 273 -5.01 9.35 1.43
C ASN A 273 -5.58 10.75 1.22
N GLU A 274 -6.46 11.19 2.11
CA GLU A 274 -7.05 12.54 2.02
C GLU A 274 -5.97 13.62 2.09
N GLN A 275 -5.02 13.50 3.02
CA GLN A 275 -3.91 14.45 3.15
C GLN A 275 -2.94 14.37 1.97
N LEU A 276 -2.69 13.18 1.42
CA LEU A 276 -1.87 12.98 0.23
C LEU A 276 -2.45 13.72 -0.98
N VAL A 277 -3.75 13.54 -1.23
CA VAL A 277 -4.46 14.22 -2.33
C VAL A 277 -4.51 15.74 -2.11
N ALA A 278 -4.78 16.19 -0.87
CA ALA A 278 -4.78 17.62 -0.55
C ALA A 278 -3.41 18.26 -0.81
N THR A 279 -2.33 17.60 -0.35
CA THR A 279 -0.95 18.08 -0.60
C THR A 279 -0.61 18.07 -2.09
N ALA A 280 -1.05 17.04 -2.84
CA ALA A 280 -0.84 16.97 -4.28
C ALA A 280 -1.44 18.18 -5.01
N ILE A 281 -2.66 18.55 -4.64
CA ILE A 281 -3.35 19.72 -5.20
C ILE A 281 -2.63 21.03 -4.84
N GLU A 282 -2.23 21.18 -3.59
CA GLU A 282 -1.51 22.37 -3.11
C GLU A 282 -0.21 22.57 -3.88
N LEU A 283 0.61 21.53 -3.97
CA LEU A 283 1.88 21.57 -4.66
C LEU A 283 1.75 21.72 -6.19
N ALA A 284 0.71 21.16 -6.77
CA ALA A 284 0.43 21.29 -8.20
C ALA A 284 0.09 22.74 -8.60
N ASP A 285 -0.44 23.55 -7.66
CA ASP A 285 -0.86 24.93 -7.91
C ASP A 285 -1.69 25.05 -9.20
N VAL A 286 -2.76 24.24 -9.25
CA VAL A 286 -3.64 24.14 -10.43
C VAL A 286 -4.45 25.42 -10.58
N ARG A 287 -4.43 26.00 -11.78
CA ARG A 287 -5.16 27.21 -12.15
C ARG A 287 -6.45 26.85 -12.89
N PRO A 288 -7.48 27.71 -12.83
CA PRO A 288 -8.73 27.49 -13.57
C PRO A 288 -8.57 27.41 -15.11
N THR A 289 -7.44 27.84 -15.63
CA THR A 289 -7.10 27.78 -17.06
C THR A 289 -6.32 26.52 -17.44
N ASP A 290 -5.83 25.76 -16.45
CA ASP A 290 -4.93 24.65 -16.70
C ASP A 290 -5.67 23.41 -17.24
N SER A 291 -4.95 22.68 -18.10
CA SER A 291 -5.26 21.32 -18.52
C SER A 291 -4.42 20.33 -17.70
N VAL A 292 -5.09 19.34 -17.10
CA VAL A 292 -4.46 18.33 -16.24
C VAL A 292 -4.47 16.97 -16.91
N LEU A 293 -3.37 16.22 -16.81
CA LEU A 293 -3.28 14.82 -17.19
C LEU A 293 -3.01 13.99 -15.92
N ASP A 294 -3.89 13.04 -15.61
CA ASP A 294 -3.77 12.11 -14.48
C ASP A 294 -3.52 10.70 -15.03
N LEU A 295 -2.28 10.21 -14.89
CA LEU A 295 -1.88 8.89 -15.34
C LEU A 295 -1.93 7.90 -14.18
N TYR A 296 -2.43 6.70 -14.46
CA TYR A 296 -2.79 5.68 -13.47
C TYR A 296 -3.93 6.16 -12.56
N CYS A 297 -4.94 6.81 -13.17
CA CYS A 297 -5.97 7.55 -12.44
C CYS A 297 -6.93 6.66 -11.60
N GLY A 298 -6.92 5.34 -11.79
CA GLY A 298 -7.78 4.41 -11.09
C GLY A 298 -9.26 4.77 -11.23
N LEU A 299 -9.95 4.87 -10.11
CA LEU A 299 -11.37 5.27 -10.04
C LEU A 299 -11.58 6.79 -9.85
N GLY A 300 -10.51 7.60 -9.99
CA GLY A 300 -10.58 9.05 -9.95
C GLY A 300 -10.14 9.71 -8.65
N ASN A 301 -9.33 9.04 -7.81
CA ASN A 301 -8.90 9.52 -6.50
C ASN A 301 -8.22 10.89 -6.54
N PHE A 302 -7.31 11.11 -7.50
CA PHE A 302 -6.70 12.41 -7.78
C PHE A 302 -7.50 13.20 -8.80
N SER A 303 -7.99 12.52 -9.86
CA SER A 303 -8.67 13.18 -10.97
C SER A 303 -9.79 14.12 -10.54
N LEU A 304 -10.71 13.66 -9.68
CA LEU A 304 -11.90 14.45 -9.36
C LEU A 304 -11.60 15.72 -8.55
N PRO A 305 -10.75 15.69 -7.51
CA PRO A 305 -10.33 16.90 -6.81
C PRO A 305 -9.54 17.87 -7.70
N PHE A 306 -8.70 17.38 -8.61
CA PHE A 306 -7.95 18.20 -9.57
C PHE A 306 -8.87 18.84 -10.61
N ALA A 307 -9.82 18.09 -11.17
CA ALA A 307 -10.77 18.59 -12.15
C ALA A 307 -11.62 19.76 -11.64
N ARG A 308 -11.95 19.77 -10.34
CA ARG A 308 -12.67 20.90 -9.71
C ARG A 308 -11.92 22.23 -9.73
N ARG A 309 -10.62 22.21 -9.99
CA ARG A 309 -9.74 23.38 -10.02
C ARG A 309 -9.24 23.71 -11.41
N ALA A 310 -9.25 22.75 -12.32
CA ALA A 310 -8.73 22.85 -13.67
C ALA A 310 -9.81 23.28 -14.68
N ARG A 311 -9.38 23.75 -15.85
CA ARG A 311 -10.25 23.94 -17.01
C ARG A 311 -10.78 22.59 -17.53
N GLU A 312 -9.89 21.62 -17.60
CA GLU A 312 -10.20 20.27 -18.08
C GLU A 312 -9.22 19.25 -17.48
N LEU A 313 -9.64 18.00 -17.41
CA LEU A 313 -8.79 16.89 -16.98
C LEU A 313 -8.96 15.69 -17.92
N LEU A 314 -7.84 15.04 -18.24
CA LEU A 314 -7.80 13.73 -18.85
C LEU A 314 -7.22 12.71 -17.86
N GLY A 315 -8.02 11.72 -17.45
CA GLY A 315 -7.58 10.57 -16.65
C GLY A 315 -7.29 9.38 -17.57
N VAL A 316 -6.18 8.71 -17.36
CA VAL A 316 -5.76 7.53 -18.14
C VAL A 316 -5.49 6.37 -17.19
N GLU A 317 -6.09 5.21 -17.47
CA GLU A 317 -6.00 4.01 -16.66
C GLU A 317 -5.97 2.76 -17.55
N GLY A 318 -5.21 1.73 -17.11
CA GLY A 318 -5.08 0.47 -17.87
C GLY A 318 -6.30 -0.44 -17.78
N GLU A 319 -7.07 -0.34 -16.70
CA GLU A 319 -8.22 -1.21 -16.44
C GLU A 319 -9.55 -0.53 -16.83
N ALA A 320 -10.21 -1.03 -17.87
CA ALA A 320 -11.48 -0.48 -18.37
C ALA A 320 -12.59 -0.43 -17.29
N GLY A 321 -12.59 -1.38 -16.35
CA GLY A 321 -13.51 -1.39 -15.22
C GLY A 321 -13.33 -0.19 -14.28
N LEU A 322 -12.07 0.20 -14.00
CA LEU A 322 -11.75 1.39 -13.20
C LEU A 322 -12.09 2.67 -13.95
N VAL A 323 -11.82 2.74 -15.27
CA VAL A 323 -12.23 3.87 -16.12
C VAL A 323 -13.74 4.08 -16.07
N ALA A 324 -14.53 3.01 -16.22
CA ALA A 324 -15.99 3.10 -16.14
C ALA A 324 -16.47 3.59 -14.75
N ARG A 325 -15.76 3.24 -13.67
CA ARG A 325 -16.06 3.76 -12.32
C ARG A 325 -15.66 5.22 -12.17
N ALA A 326 -14.50 5.63 -12.71
CA ALA A 326 -14.08 7.02 -12.71
C ALA A 326 -15.11 7.93 -13.41
N VAL A 327 -15.68 7.50 -14.54
CA VAL A 327 -16.77 8.20 -15.22
C VAL A 327 -18.01 8.33 -14.33
N ARG A 328 -18.43 7.23 -13.67
CA ARG A 328 -19.57 7.27 -12.73
C ARG A 328 -19.28 8.17 -11.53
N ASN A 329 -18.07 8.11 -10.98
CA ASN A 329 -17.65 8.95 -9.88
C ASN A 329 -17.62 10.44 -10.27
N ALA A 330 -17.21 10.77 -11.51
CA ALA A 330 -17.30 12.13 -12.02
C ALA A 330 -18.75 12.63 -12.04
N ALA A 331 -19.66 11.83 -12.57
CA ALA A 331 -21.08 12.16 -12.57
C ALA A 331 -21.67 12.31 -11.16
N LEU A 332 -21.32 11.40 -10.23
CA LEU A 332 -21.73 11.45 -8.82
C LEU A 332 -21.31 12.77 -8.13
N ASN A 333 -20.15 13.29 -8.50
CA ASN A 333 -19.59 14.53 -7.92
C ASN A 333 -19.90 15.81 -8.73
N GLY A 334 -20.70 15.72 -9.79
CA GLY A 334 -21.02 16.86 -10.67
C GLY A 334 -19.81 17.41 -11.43
N VAL A 335 -18.78 16.56 -11.68
CA VAL A 335 -17.56 16.94 -12.41
C VAL A 335 -17.80 16.65 -13.91
N ALA A 336 -18.01 17.70 -14.70
CA ALA A 336 -18.31 17.60 -16.13
C ALA A 336 -17.10 17.81 -17.05
N ASN A 337 -15.99 18.34 -16.52
CA ASN A 337 -14.78 18.70 -17.26
C ASN A 337 -13.67 17.63 -17.18
N ALA A 338 -13.99 16.43 -16.67
CA ALA A 338 -13.07 15.30 -16.64
C ALA A 338 -13.47 14.25 -17.68
N ARG A 339 -12.51 13.80 -18.48
CA ARG A 339 -12.63 12.68 -19.42
C ARG A 339 -11.69 11.56 -19.01
N PHE A 340 -12.12 10.32 -19.16
CA PHE A 340 -11.33 9.14 -18.81
C PHE A 340 -11.19 8.22 -20.02
N VAL A 341 -9.99 7.65 -20.19
CA VAL A 341 -9.68 6.73 -21.30
C VAL A 341 -8.89 5.53 -20.80
N THR A 342 -9.12 4.38 -21.43
CA THR A 342 -8.33 3.17 -21.16
C THR A 342 -7.12 3.15 -22.10
N ALA A 343 -5.91 3.03 -21.52
CA ALA A 343 -4.68 2.84 -22.29
C ALA A 343 -3.64 2.08 -21.46
N ASP A 344 -2.83 1.26 -22.16
CA ASP A 344 -1.67 0.61 -21.54
C ASP A 344 -0.54 1.61 -21.33
N LEU A 345 -0.29 1.97 -20.07
CA LEU A 345 0.73 2.96 -19.70
C LEU A 345 2.17 2.40 -19.69
N ALA A 346 2.35 1.11 -19.99
CA ALA A 346 3.67 0.53 -20.23
C ALA A 346 4.13 0.70 -21.71
N GLN A 347 3.22 1.07 -22.61
CA GLN A 347 3.51 1.25 -24.03
C GLN A 347 3.68 2.73 -24.38
N PRO A 348 4.74 3.13 -25.13
CA PRO A 348 5.06 4.55 -25.36
C PRO A 348 4.27 5.24 -26.46
N ASP A 349 3.39 4.53 -27.20
CA ASP A 349 2.65 5.10 -28.32
C ASP A 349 1.25 5.61 -27.90
N TRP A 350 1.26 6.76 -27.22
CA TRP A 350 0.05 7.37 -26.70
C TRP A 350 -0.35 8.60 -27.48
N SER A 351 -1.50 8.56 -28.12
CA SER A 351 -2.05 9.70 -28.89
C SER A 351 -2.31 10.93 -28.01
N PHE A 352 -2.64 10.73 -26.71
CA PHE A 352 -2.91 11.81 -25.76
C PHE A 352 -1.64 12.58 -25.32
N PHE A 353 -0.43 12.05 -25.58
CA PHE A 353 0.84 12.78 -25.41
C PHE A 353 1.17 13.75 -26.58
N ARG A 354 0.25 13.95 -27.50
CA ARG A 354 0.40 14.94 -28.60
C ARG A 354 -0.13 16.32 -28.23
N GLU A 355 -0.92 16.41 -27.16
CA GLU A 355 -1.49 17.66 -26.67
C GLU A 355 -0.70 18.14 -25.45
N ALA A 356 -0.34 19.42 -25.42
CA ALA A 356 0.30 20.02 -24.26
C ALA A 356 -0.63 19.96 -23.04
N ARG A 357 -0.05 19.74 -21.89
CA ARG A 357 -0.73 19.74 -20.57
C ARG A 357 0.04 20.63 -19.62
N ASP A 358 -0.70 21.37 -18.80
CA ASP A 358 -0.07 22.29 -17.85
C ASP A 358 0.46 21.58 -16.62
N VAL A 359 -0.29 20.56 -16.15
CA VAL A 359 0.03 19.76 -14.96
C VAL A 359 -0.14 18.28 -15.26
N VAL A 360 0.80 17.46 -14.77
CA VAL A 360 0.69 15.99 -14.81
C VAL A 360 0.70 15.44 -13.38
N VAL A 361 -0.19 14.49 -13.13
CA VAL A 361 -0.22 13.68 -11.90
C VAL A 361 0.15 12.25 -12.27
N LEU A 362 1.02 11.63 -11.46
CA LEU A 362 1.48 10.25 -11.60
C LEU A 362 1.28 9.52 -10.28
N ASP A 363 0.51 8.42 -10.26
CA ASP A 363 0.40 7.49 -9.13
C ASP A 363 0.60 6.05 -9.63
N PRO A 364 1.81 5.69 -10.11
CA PRO A 364 2.09 4.42 -10.75
C PRO A 364 2.18 3.27 -9.73
N PRO A 365 2.10 2.01 -10.21
CA PRO A 365 2.40 0.83 -9.42
C PRO A 365 3.88 0.81 -8.97
N ARG A 366 4.27 -0.17 -8.15
CA ARG A 366 5.64 -0.34 -7.62
C ARG A 366 6.75 -0.36 -8.68
N THR A 367 6.43 -0.69 -9.92
CA THR A 367 7.38 -0.67 -11.04
C THR A 367 7.77 0.74 -11.48
N GLY A 368 7.08 1.77 -10.99
CA GLY A 368 7.27 3.16 -11.37
C GLY A 368 6.61 3.50 -12.70
N ALA A 369 6.90 4.69 -13.22
CA ALA A 369 6.34 5.26 -14.43
C ALA A 369 7.42 5.51 -15.51
N GLU A 370 8.35 4.57 -15.71
CA GLU A 370 9.52 4.74 -16.58
C GLU A 370 9.15 5.25 -17.98
N ALA A 371 8.17 4.62 -18.63
CA ALA A 371 7.73 5.01 -19.97
C ALA A 371 7.09 6.42 -19.97
N ALA A 372 6.28 6.75 -18.94
CA ALA A 372 5.69 8.07 -18.80
C ALA A 372 6.76 9.14 -18.52
N ALA A 373 7.70 8.89 -17.61
CA ALA A 373 8.81 9.80 -17.31
C ALA A 373 9.65 10.08 -18.55
N ALA A 374 9.98 9.07 -19.35
CA ALA A 374 10.73 9.22 -20.60
C ALA A 374 9.98 10.05 -21.66
N ALA A 375 8.65 10.04 -21.65
CA ALA A 375 7.82 10.75 -22.61
C ALA A 375 7.44 12.19 -22.19
N MET A 376 7.78 12.65 -20.97
CA MET A 376 7.35 13.94 -20.43
C MET A 376 7.80 15.15 -21.27
N ASN A 377 8.89 15.03 -22.02
CA ASN A 377 9.34 16.09 -22.95
C ASN A 377 8.33 16.38 -24.08
N ARG A 378 7.45 15.43 -24.43
CA ARG A 378 6.48 15.58 -25.52
C ARG A 378 5.34 16.54 -25.14
N ILE A 379 4.92 16.52 -23.87
CA ILE A 379 3.85 17.38 -23.33
C ILE A 379 4.39 18.54 -22.51
N ALA A 380 5.61 18.40 -22.00
CA ALA A 380 6.39 19.42 -21.31
C ALA A 380 5.59 20.22 -20.27
N PRO A 381 4.89 19.57 -19.32
CA PRO A 381 4.08 20.25 -18.31
C PRO A 381 4.94 21.18 -17.46
N ARG A 382 4.33 22.27 -16.95
CA ARG A 382 5.03 23.16 -16.01
C ARG A 382 5.31 22.48 -14.65
N ARG A 383 4.41 21.56 -14.23
CA ARG A 383 4.54 20.80 -12.98
C ARG A 383 4.15 19.34 -13.17
N ILE A 384 4.91 18.48 -12.50
CA ILE A 384 4.63 17.05 -12.37
C ILE A 384 4.53 16.73 -10.88
N VAL A 385 3.39 16.23 -10.46
CA VAL A 385 3.19 15.65 -9.12
C VAL A 385 3.33 14.15 -9.25
N TYR A 386 4.35 13.59 -8.63
CA TYR A 386 4.66 12.17 -8.68
C TYR A 386 4.44 11.53 -7.30
N VAL A 387 3.46 10.67 -7.18
CA VAL A 387 3.22 9.82 -5.99
C VAL A 387 3.90 8.48 -6.21
N SER A 388 4.57 7.94 -5.20
CA SER A 388 5.28 6.68 -5.33
C SER A 388 5.29 5.88 -4.03
N CYS A 389 4.95 4.60 -4.13
CA CYS A 389 5.08 3.65 -3.04
C CYS A 389 6.43 2.90 -3.00
N HIS A 390 7.41 3.28 -3.86
CA HIS A 390 8.70 2.61 -3.94
C HIS A 390 9.86 3.59 -4.22
N PRO A 391 10.74 3.85 -3.23
CA PRO A 391 11.79 4.86 -3.33
C PRO A 391 12.76 4.69 -4.51
N ALA A 392 13.14 3.45 -4.82
CA ALA A 392 14.12 3.20 -5.88
C ALA A 392 13.57 3.50 -7.29
N THR A 393 12.28 3.18 -7.55
CA THR A 393 11.66 3.52 -8.84
C THR A 393 11.36 5.01 -8.95
N LEU A 394 10.96 5.66 -7.86
CA LEU A 394 10.86 7.13 -7.82
C LEU A 394 12.21 7.78 -8.18
N ALA A 395 13.29 7.31 -7.57
CA ALA A 395 14.62 7.86 -7.84
C ALA A 395 15.06 7.64 -9.30
N ARG A 396 14.81 6.43 -9.88
CA ARG A 396 15.10 6.16 -11.29
C ARG A 396 14.34 7.12 -12.22
N ASP A 397 13.05 7.31 -11.98
CA ASP A 397 12.21 8.16 -12.81
C ASP A 397 12.54 9.65 -12.60
N ALA A 398 12.88 10.04 -11.37
CA ALA A 398 13.37 11.39 -11.04
C ALA A 398 14.66 11.73 -11.79
N GLN A 399 15.59 10.77 -11.93
CA GLN A 399 16.80 10.96 -12.71
C GLN A 399 16.47 11.33 -14.17
N VAL A 400 15.54 10.63 -14.80
CA VAL A 400 15.11 10.91 -16.18
C VAL A 400 14.50 12.31 -16.28
N LEU A 401 13.60 12.67 -15.37
CA LEU A 401 12.93 13.96 -15.37
C LEU A 401 13.93 15.11 -15.20
N VAL A 402 14.91 14.97 -14.31
CA VAL A 402 15.89 16.03 -14.02
C VAL A 402 16.98 16.08 -15.08
N GLU A 403 17.68 14.96 -15.35
CA GLU A 403 18.85 14.96 -16.21
C GLU A 403 18.51 15.06 -17.70
N GLN A 404 17.39 14.45 -18.15
CA GLN A 404 17.05 14.38 -19.56
C GLN A 404 16.03 15.44 -19.99
N HIS A 405 15.13 15.86 -19.07
CA HIS A 405 14.02 16.77 -19.41
C HIS A 405 14.12 18.15 -18.74
N GLY A 406 15.14 18.39 -17.90
CA GLY A 406 15.42 19.69 -17.32
C GLY A 406 14.42 20.13 -16.24
N TYR A 407 13.74 19.16 -15.59
CA TYR A 407 12.92 19.46 -14.42
C TYR A 407 13.79 19.64 -13.19
N ARG A 408 13.30 20.45 -12.25
CA ARG A 408 13.89 20.61 -10.92
C ARG A 408 13.01 19.92 -9.90
N LEU A 409 13.60 19.12 -9.02
CA LEU A 409 12.89 18.51 -7.90
C LEU A 409 12.70 19.57 -6.80
N ARG A 410 11.48 20.14 -6.71
CA ARG A 410 11.18 21.28 -5.83
C ARG A 410 10.91 20.86 -4.41
N ALA A 411 10.08 19.84 -4.22
CA ALA A 411 9.67 19.40 -2.91
C ALA A 411 9.44 17.89 -2.86
N VAL A 412 9.73 17.30 -1.69
CA VAL A 412 9.37 15.91 -1.39
C VAL A 412 8.69 15.85 -0.03
N ARG A 413 7.60 15.11 0.08
CA ARG A 413 6.91 14.79 1.32
C ARG A 413 6.69 13.30 1.44
N VAL A 414 7.01 12.74 2.61
CA VAL A 414 6.72 11.34 2.93
C VAL A 414 5.38 11.23 3.65
N PHE A 415 4.62 10.21 3.31
CA PHE A 415 3.34 9.87 3.91
C PHE A 415 3.41 8.46 4.48
N ASP A 416 3.09 8.30 5.76
CA ASP A 416 3.02 6.97 6.35
C ASP A 416 1.67 6.29 6.07
N MET A 417 1.48 5.88 4.81
CA MET A 417 0.30 5.15 4.34
C MET A 417 0.17 3.77 5.01
N PHE A 418 1.29 3.18 5.42
CA PHE A 418 1.38 1.82 5.95
C PHE A 418 2.18 1.77 7.26
N PRO A 419 1.66 2.35 8.37
CA PRO A 419 2.27 2.22 9.69
C PRO A 419 2.69 0.79 10.02
N HIS A 420 3.80 0.64 10.73
CA HIS A 420 4.38 -0.63 11.16
C HIS A 420 4.95 -1.53 10.07
N THR A 421 5.01 -1.08 8.80
CA THR A 421 5.57 -1.84 7.68
C THR A 421 6.76 -1.10 7.06
N HIS A 422 7.52 -1.79 6.21
CA HIS A 422 8.60 -1.19 5.43
C HIS A 422 8.10 -0.33 4.25
N HIS A 423 6.82 -0.37 3.93
CA HIS A 423 6.27 0.41 2.82
C HIS A 423 6.30 1.90 3.15
N VAL A 424 6.69 2.69 2.18
CA VAL A 424 6.70 4.14 2.24
C VAL A 424 5.92 4.69 1.05
N GLU A 425 5.19 5.77 1.29
CA GLU A 425 4.56 6.57 0.26
C GLU A 425 5.24 7.93 0.22
N ALA A 426 5.62 8.41 -0.97
CA ALA A 426 6.26 9.70 -1.14
C ALA A 426 5.59 10.47 -2.27
N LEU A 427 5.41 11.77 -2.08
CA LEU A 427 4.99 12.71 -3.10
C LEU A 427 6.17 13.61 -3.45
N ALA A 428 6.52 13.69 -4.73
CA ALA A 428 7.56 14.53 -5.27
C ALA A 428 6.98 15.54 -6.26
N LEU A 429 7.34 16.81 -6.12
CA LEU A 429 7.00 17.87 -7.06
C LEU A 429 8.18 18.16 -7.96
N PHE A 430 7.98 18.02 -9.26
CA PHE A 430 8.92 18.51 -10.28
C PHE A 430 8.34 19.71 -10.99
N GLU A 431 9.18 20.74 -11.18
CA GLU A 431 8.83 21.97 -11.86
C GLU A 431 9.81 22.21 -13.00
N ARG A 432 9.29 22.64 -14.14
CA ARG A 432 10.13 22.93 -15.29
C ARG A 432 10.90 24.24 -15.05
N SER A 433 12.21 24.19 -15.27
CA SER A 433 13.11 25.37 -15.16
C SER A 433 12.81 26.43 -16.19
#